data_c6bb062b39a266e387e7e3b09e0a632d
#
_entry.id   c6bb062b39a266e387e7e3b09e0a632d
#
_cell.length_a   1.000
_cell.length_b   1.000
_cell.length_c   1.000
_cell.angle_alpha   90.00
_cell.angle_beta   90.00
_cell.angle_gamma   90.00
#
_symmetry.space_group_name_H-M   'P 1'
#
loop_
_entity.id
_entity.type
_entity.pdbx_description
1 polymer ?
#
loop_
_entity_poly.entity_id
_entity_poly.type
_entity_poly.pdbx_seq_one_letter_code
_entity_poly.pdbx_strand_id
1 'polypeptide(L)'
;MNANKNILTFVACVCFGSCAFSQDIHFSQFFETPLLRNPSFTGIYTGDIRVQGVYRNQWNNVTNAYKTASVNAEYKTPVGKGYDFVTTGLEVFYDRAGTIGWTSTYVLPALNYHKSLSDEKNRYLSLGFMGGFVQRRFDRSKMTTNSTYDGLGDGESFDKAQYTYLDGSVGMSFNSSFNDNPKNNF
;
A
#
# COMPACT_ATOMS: atom_id res chain seq x y z
N MET A 1 9.12 33.66 -25.96
CA MET A 1 9.93 33.51 -24.73
C MET A 1 9.08 33.38 -23.43
N ASN A 2 7.74 33.45 -23.50
CA ASN A 2 6.87 33.39 -22.31
C ASN A 2 6.26 32.00 -22.00
N ALA A 3 6.19 31.12 -23.00
CA ALA A 3 5.62 29.78 -22.82
C ALA A 3 6.41 28.91 -21.82
N ASN A 4 7.75 28.95 -21.88
CA ASN A 4 8.60 28.17 -20.99
C ASN A 4 8.54 28.65 -19.53
N LYS A 5 8.29 29.95 -19.29
CA LYS A 5 8.09 30.45 -17.92
C LYS A 5 6.78 29.96 -17.34
N ASN A 6 5.71 29.94 -18.13
CA ASN A 6 4.40 29.46 -17.67
C ASN A 6 4.41 27.96 -17.37
N ILE A 7 5.12 27.16 -18.17
CA ILE A 7 5.29 25.71 -17.91
C ILE A 7 6.09 25.49 -16.63
N LEU A 8 7.19 26.24 -16.44
CA LEU A 8 8.02 26.13 -15.23
C LEU A 8 7.24 26.53 -13.97
N THR A 9 6.43 27.58 -14.05
CA THR A 9 5.56 28.02 -12.94
C THR A 9 4.49 27.00 -12.64
N PHE A 10 3.87 26.39 -13.65
CA PHE A 10 2.87 25.35 -13.49
C PHE A 10 3.46 24.09 -12.82
N VAL A 11 4.64 23.63 -13.27
CA VAL A 11 5.35 22.51 -12.66
C VAL A 11 5.74 22.81 -11.22
N ALA A 12 6.23 24.02 -10.92
CA ALA A 12 6.54 24.44 -9.55
C ALA A 12 5.30 24.46 -8.66
N CYS A 13 4.16 24.98 -9.13
CA CYS A 13 2.89 24.96 -8.36
C CYS A 13 2.38 23.53 -8.07
N VAL A 14 2.53 22.60 -9.02
CA VAL A 14 2.16 21.20 -8.82
C VAL A 14 3.07 20.52 -7.78
N CYS A 15 4.36 20.84 -7.78
CA CYS A 15 5.31 20.28 -6.81
C CYS A 15 5.12 20.82 -5.37
N PHE A 16 4.65 22.06 -5.20
CA PHE A 16 4.45 22.67 -3.87
C PHE A 16 3.04 22.48 -3.29
N GLY A 17 2.07 22.03 -4.09
CA GLY A 17 0.66 21.91 -3.68
C GLY A 17 0.30 20.67 -2.86
N SER A 18 1.22 19.74 -2.59
CA SER A 18 0.89 18.41 -2.06
C SER A 18 1.41 18.16 -0.64
N CYS A 19 1.25 19.09 0.30
CA CYS A 19 1.38 18.76 1.72
C CYS A 19 0.07 18.17 2.24
N ALA A 20 -0.33 16.99 1.77
CA ALA A 20 -1.39 16.21 2.37
C ALA A 20 -0.80 15.40 3.54
N PHE A 21 -1.04 15.83 4.77
CA PHE A 21 -0.78 15.01 5.95
C PHE A 21 -1.85 13.94 6.03
N SER A 22 -1.56 12.76 5.51
CA SER A 22 -2.39 11.58 5.70
C SER A 22 -1.80 10.74 6.84
N GLN A 23 -2.63 10.36 7.80
CA GLN A 23 -2.27 9.33 8.77
C GLN A 23 -2.49 7.98 8.07
N ASP A 24 -1.40 7.36 7.68
CA ASP A 24 -1.42 6.05 7.06
C ASP A 24 -1.21 4.95 8.10
N ILE A 25 -1.65 3.73 7.75
CA ILE A 25 -1.56 2.57 8.61
C ILE A 25 -0.11 2.09 8.63
N HIS A 26 0.52 2.10 9.81
CA HIS A 26 1.92 1.70 9.95
C HIS A 26 2.07 0.36 10.65
N PHE A 27 2.77 -0.57 10.00
CA PHE A 27 3.36 -1.72 10.68
C PHE A 27 4.68 -1.34 11.33
N SER A 28 4.99 -1.89 12.51
CA SER A 28 6.30 -1.70 13.14
C SER A 28 7.43 -2.25 12.27
N GLN A 29 7.13 -3.30 11.48
CA GLN A 29 8.01 -3.91 10.49
C GLN A 29 7.50 -3.60 9.08
N PHE A 30 7.55 -2.33 8.69
CA PHE A 30 7.03 -1.87 7.40
C PHE A 30 7.74 -2.50 6.18
N PHE A 31 8.95 -3.00 6.37
CA PHE A 31 9.72 -3.70 5.33
C PHE A 31 9.15 -5.08 4.99
N GLU A 32 8.35 -5.68 5.89
CA GLU A 32 7.67 -6.95 5.65
C GLU A 32 6.39 -6.81 4.78
N THR A 33 6.01 -5.60 4.42
CA THR A 33 4.86 -5.33 3.55
C THR A 33 5.27 -4.52 2.32
N PRO A 34 6.09 -5.08 1.41
CA PRO A 34 6.69 -4.34 0.31
C PRO A 34 5.65 -3.76 -0.66
N LEU A 35 4.56 -4.47 -0.95
CA LEU A 35 3.51 -4.03 -1.86
C LEU A 35 2.80 -2.77 -1.33
N LEU A 36 2.46 -2.74 -0.05
CA LEU A 36 1.82 -1.57 0.58
C LEU A 36 2.73 -0.35 0.59
N ARG A 37 4.04 -0.56 0.60
CA ARG A 37 5.02 0.52 0.59
C ARG A 37 5.23 1.13 -0.78
N ASN A 38 5.37 0.29 -1.80
CA ASN A 38 5.54 0.70 -3.18
C ASN A 38 5.22 -0.47 -4.12
N PRO A 39 4.27 -0.34 -5.06
CA PRO A 39 3.91 -1.42 -5.97
C PRO A 39 5.07 -1.86 -6.88
N SER A 40 6.09 -1.02 -7.10
CA SER A 40 7.28 -1.42 -7.86
C SER A 40 8.20 -2.40 -7.13
N PHE A 41 7.94 -2.67 -5.84
CA PHE A 41 8.65 -3.71 -5.09
C PHE A 41 8.05 -5.11 -5.26
N THR A 42 6.91 -5.21 -5.91
CA THR A 42 6.35 -6.50 -6.33
C THR A 42 7.36 -7.22 -7.21
N GLY A 43 7.75 -8.45 -6.84
CA GLY A 43 8.72 -9.25 -7.58
C GLY A 43 10.18 -9.11 -7.14
N ILE A 44 10.50 -8.26 -6.17
CA ILE A 44 11.87 -8.15 -5.63
C ILE A 44 12.08 -9.23 -4.54
N TYR A 45 12.33 -10.45 -4.98
CA TYR A 45 12.65 -11.60 -4.13
C TYR A 45 13.31 -12.71 -4.95
N THR A 46 13.91 -13.69 -4.29
CA THR A 46 14.51 -14.86 -4.95
C THR A 46 13.44 -15.93 -5.16
N GLY A 47 13.38 -16.51 -6.37
CA GLY A 47 12.39 -17.51 -6.77
C GLY A 47 11.24 -16.94 -7.59
N ASP A 48 10.27 -17.78 -7.94
CA ASP A 48 9.17 -17.45 -8.84
C ASP A 48 7.89 -17.07 -8.10
N ILE A 49 7.70 -17.58 -6.89
CA ILE A 49 6.51 -17.36 -6.07
C ILE A 49 6.94 -16.86 -4.70
N ARG A 50 6.25 -15.85 -4.19
CA ARG A 50 6.33 -15.40 -2.81
C ARG A 50 4.93 -15.32 -2.20
N VAL A 51 4.77 -15.89 -1.02
CA VAL A 51 3.59 -15.69 -0.17
C VAL A 51 4.08 -15.21 1.18
N GLN A 52 3.52 -14.13 1.67
CA GLN A 52 3.93 -13.52 2.92
C GLN A 52 2.69 -13.10 3.71
N GLY A 53 2.74 -13.28 5.02
CA GLY A 53 1.69 -12.84 5.93
C GLY A 53 2.27 -12.12 7.13
N VAL A 54 1.62 -11.02 7.52
CA VAL A 54 1.97 -10.23 8.70
C VAL A 54 0.73 -10.04 9.55
N TYR A 55 0.86 -10.27 10.85
CA TYR A 55 -0.21 -10.03 11.81
C TYR A 55 0.31 -9.19 12.98
N ARG A 56 -0.47 -8.17 13.34
CA ARG A 56 -0.18 -7.28 14.46
C ARG A 56 -1.38 -7.21 15.40
N ASN A 57 -1.12 -7.37 16.69
CA ASN A 57 -2.11 -7.19 17.74
C ASN A 57 -1.55 -6.24 18.80
N GLN A 58 -2.25 -5.15 19.08
CA GLN A 58 -1.81 -4.15 20.05
C GLN A 58 -2.92 -3.81 21.04
N TRP A 59 -2.52 -3.48 22.27
CA TRP A 59 -3.38 -2.96 23.33
C TRP A 59 -4.42 -3.96 23.84
N ASN A 60 -4.18 -5.26 23.65
CA ASN A 60 -5.13 -6.32 24.02
C ASN A 60 -5.47 -6.35 25.52
N ASN A 61 -4.58 -5.85 26.38
CA ASN A 61 -4.74 -5.88 27.84
C ASN A 61 -5.35 -4.60 28.42
N VAL A 62 -5.51 -3.54 27.63
CA VAL A 62 -5.90 -2.21 28.13
C VAL A 62 -7.23 -1.77 27.54
N THR A 63 -7.54 -2.13 26.29
CA THR A 63 -8.75 -1.71 25.57
C THR A 63 -9.08 -2.71 24.48
N ASN A 64 -10.09 -2.41 23.65
CA ASN A 64 -10.37 -3.20 22.46
C ASN A 64 -9.15 -3.21 21.53
N ALA A 65 -8.59 -4.40 21.34
CA ALA A 65 -7.33 -4.59 20.61
C ALA A 65 -7.39 -4.01 19.20
N TYR A 66 -6.30 -3.32 18.82
CA TYR A 66 -6.02 -2.99 17.43
C TYR A 66 -5.45 -4.22 16.75
N LYS A 67 -6.13 -4.70 15.73
CA LYS A 67 -5.75 -5.90 14.98
C LYS A 67 -5.54 -5.56 13.53
N THR A 68 -4.33 -5.80 13.05
CA THR A 68 -3.96 -5.56 11.66
C THR A 68 -3.39 -6.84 11.08
N ALA A 69 -3.85 -7.23 9.90
CA ALA A 69 -3.36 -8.38 9.16
C ALA A 69 -3.10 -8.00 7.70
N SER A 70 -2.04 -8.51 7.13
CA SER A 70 -1.70 -8.38 5.71
C SER A 70 -1.27 -9.75 5.19
N VAL A 71 -1.77 -10.11 4.03
CA VAL A 71 -1.35 -11.31 3.29
C VAL A 71 -1.13 -10.90 1.85
N ASN A 72 0.05 -11.19 1.33
CA ASN A 72 0.33 -11.01 -0.08
C ASN A 72 0.80 -12.30 -0.75
N ALA A 73 0.49 -12.42 -2.03
CA ALA A 73 0.96 -13.47 -2.91
C ALA A 73 1.44 -12.85 -4.22
N GLU A 74 2.58 -13.29 -4.71
CA GLU A 74 3.24 -12.75 -5.90
C GLU A 74 3.75 -13.87 -6.77
N TYR A 75 3.68 -13.67 -8.07
CA TYR A 75 4.15 -14.61 -9.08
C TYR A 75 4.91 -13.90 -10.18
N LYS A 76 6.15 -14.36 -10.47
CA LYS A 76 7.00 -13.86 -11.55
C LYS A 76 6.80 -14.63 -12.83
N THR A 77 6.73 -13.90 -13.93
CA THR A 77 6.64 -14.46 -15.28
C THR A 77 7.73 -13.83 -16.15
N PRO A 78 8.71 -14.60 -16.66
CA PRO A 78 9.69 -14.10 -17.61
C PRO A 78 9.01 -13.58 -18.88
N VAL A 79 9.52 -12.48 -19.44
CA VAL A 79 8.97 -11.86 -20.65
C VAL A 79 10.07 -11.63 -21.68
N GLY A 80 9.83 -12.09 -22.91
CA GLY A 80 10.79 -11.93 -24.01
C GLY A 80 11.98 -12.90 -23.95
N LYS A 81 13.07 -12.51 -24.61
CA LYS A 81 14.30 -13.33 -24.72
C LYS A 81 15.41 -12.84 -23.77
N GLY A 82 15.19 -11.79 -23.03
CA GLY A 82 16.16 -11.20 -22.08
C GLY A 82 15.83 -11.56 -20.62
N TYR A 83 16.38 -10.77 -19.70
CA TYR A 83 16.14 -10.92 -18.26
C TYR A 83 14.98 -10.05 -17.75
N ASP A 84 14.12 -9.60 -18.67
CA ASP A 84 12.91 -8.86 -18.31
C ASP A 84 11.88 -9.82 -17.71
N PHE A 85 11.11 -9.34 -16.74
CA PHE A 85 10.00 -10.12 -16.17
C PHE A 85 8.86 -9.22 -15.73
N VAL A 86 7.67 -9.81 -15.72
CA VAL A 86 6.46 -9.23 -15.15
C VAL A 86 6.12 -9.97 -13.87
N THR A 87 5.75 -9.25 -12.86
CA THR A 87 5.24 -9.85 -11.63
C THR A 87 3.79 -9.43 -11.41
N THR A 88 2.94 -10.41 -11.21
CA THR A 88 1.57 -10.21 -10.72
C THR A 88 1.54 -10.42 -9.22
N GLY A 89 0.78 -9.61 -8.51
CA GLY A 89 0.63 -9.72 -7.06
C GLY A 89 -0.81 -9.49 -6.64
N LEU A 90 -1.13 -9.97 -5.46
CA LEU A 90 -2.37 -9.67 -4.76
C LEU A 90 -2.04 -9.35 -3.31
N GLU A 91 -2.48 -8.20 -2.86
CA GLU A 91 -2.42 -7.79 -1.45
C GLU A 91 -3.82 -7.81 -0.86
N VAL A 92 -3.99 -8.50 0.25
CA VAL A 92 -5.20 -8.44 1.08
C VAL A 92 -4.80 -7.91 2.45
N PHE A 93 -5.37 -6.78 2.80
CA PHE A 93 -5.08 -6.10 4.06
C PHE A 93 -6.36 -5.91 4.86
N TYR A 94 -6.28 -6.19 6.15
CA TYR A 94 -7.36 -6.03 7.10
C TYR A 94 -6.88 -5.27 8.33
N ASP A 95 -7.60 -4.23 8.69
CA ASP A 95 -7.35 -3.45 9.90
C ASP A 95 -8.61 -3.23 10.69
N ARG A 96 -8.52 -3.44 12.01
CA ARG A 96 -9.59 -3.14 12.95
C ARG A 96 -9.06 -2.30 14.10
N ALA A 97 -9.63 -1.13 14.26
CA ALA A 97 -9.18 -0.13 15.21
C ALA A 97 -10.27 0.30 16.19
N GLY A 98 -9.89 0.40 17.45
CA GLY A 98 -10.64 1.10 18.49
C GLY A 98 -11.93 0.43 18.95
N THR A 99 -12.58 1.11 19.91
CA THR A 99 -13.84 0.69 20.58
C THR A 99 -15.02 0.61 19.62
N ILE A 100 -15.07 1.49 18.64
CA ILE A 100 -16.12 1.58 17.61
C ILE A 100 -16.01 0.41 16.61
N GLY A 101 -14.91 -0.36 16.65
CA GLY A 101 -14.65 -1.44 15.73
C GLY A 101 -14.51 -0.96 14.28
N TRP A 102 -13.86 0.21 14.07
CA TRP A 102 -13.54 0.69 12.73
C TRP A 102 -12.75 -0.36 11.98
N THR A 103 -13.32 -0.87 10.91
CA THR A 103 -12.74 -1.94 10.12
C THR A 103 -12.47 -1.45 8.71
N SER A 104 -11.25 -1.66 8.22
CA SER A 104 -10.83 -1.37 6.86
C SER A 104 -10.34 -2.67 6.20
N THR A 105 -10.88 -3.01 5.05
CA THR A 105 -10.46 -4.18 4.26
C THR A 105 -10.06 -3.71 2.87
N TYR A 106 -8.89 -4.13 2.44
CA TYR A 106 -8.30 -3.80 1.14
C TYR A 106 -8.08 -5.08 0.35
N VAL A 107 -8.41 -5.06 -0.92
CA VAL A 107 -8.09 -6.13 -1.88
C VAL A 107 -7.48 -5.46 -3.09
N LEU A 108 -6.16 -5.56 -3.23
CA LEU A 108 -5.37 -4.76 -4.15
C LEU A 108 -4.53 -5.68 -5.05
N PRO A 109 -5.01 -6.05 -6.24
CA PRO A 109 -4.17 -6.62 -7.29
C PRO A 109 -3.06 -5.65 -7.68
N ALA A 110 -1.87 -6.20 -7.93
CA ALA A 110 -0.68 -5.48 -8.34
C ALA A 110 -0.08 -6.08 -9.61
N LEU A 111 0.48 -5.23 -10.45
CA LEU A 111 1.21 -5.58 -11.65
C LEU A 111 2.50 -4.76 -11.69
N ASN A 112 3.63 -5.42 -11.86
CA ASN A 112 4.92 -4.76 -11.96
C ASN A 112 5.71 -5.29 -13.15
N TYR A 113 6.29 -4.39 -13.95
CA TYR A 113 7.21 -4.71 -15.02
C TYR A 113 8.63 -4.35 -14.63
N HIS A 114 9.53 -5.32 -14.73
CA HIS A 114 10.95 -5.19 -14.44
C HIS A 114 11.74 -5.22 -15.72
N LYS A 115 12.30 -4.09 -16.10
CA LYS A 115 13.19 -3.95 -17.26
C LYS A 115 14.63 -4.17 -16.83
N SER A 116 15.30 -5.20 -17.36
CA SER A 116 16.73 -5.37 -17.22
C SER A 116 17.47 -4.28 -18.02
N LEU A 117 18.35 -3.55 -17.36
CA LEU A 117 19.20 -2.52 -17.96
C LEU A 117 20.63 -3.02 -18.21
N SER A 118 21.00 -4.15 -17.61
CA SER A 118 22.31 -4.77 -17.81
C SER A 118 22.23 -6.25 -17.46
N ASP A 119 22.63 -7.08 -18.40
CA ASP A 119 22.63 -8.53 -18.23
C ASP A 119 23.74 -9.01 -17.27
N GLU A 120 24.82 -8.22 -17.12
CA GLU A 120 25.97 -8.57 -16.28
C GLU A 120 25.85 -8.07 -14.83
N LYS A 121 25.08 -7.00 -14.59
CA LYS A 121 25.10 -6.26 -13.30
C LYS A 121 23.79 -6.26 -12.53
N ASN A 122 22.86 -7.15 -12.81
CA ASN A 122 21.56 -7.22 -12.11
C ASN A 122 20.93 -5.84 -11.84
N ARG A 123 20.86 -5.02 -12.90
CA ARG A 123 20.26 -3.68 -12.84
C ARG A 123 18.87 -3.72 -13.43
N TYR A 124 17.90 -3.36 -12.62
CA TYR A 124 16.49 -3.34 -13.01
C TYR A 124 15.87 -1.97 -12.78
N LEU A 125 15.14 -1.50 -13.77
CA LEU A 125 14.16 -0.44 -13.61
C LEU A 125 12.78 -1.08 -13.53
N SER A 126 12.05 -0.79 -12.47
CA SER A 126 10.74 -1.41 -12.21
C SER A 126 9.66 -0.35 -12.20
N LEU A 127 8.53 -0.64 -12.85
CA LEU A 127 7.35 0.20 -12.88
C LEU A 127 6.15 -0.64 -12.43
N GLY A 128 5.59 -0.30 -11.28
CA GLY A 128 4.51 -1.04 -10.65
C GLY A 128 3.21 -0.25 -10.57
N PHE A 129 2.11 -0.95 -10.72
CA PHE A 129 0.75 -0.47 -10.57
C PHE A 129 0.03 -1.37 -9.57
N MET A 130 -0.73 -0.78 -8.68
CA MET A 130 -1.60 -1.51 -7.75
C MET A 130 -2.91 -0.76 -7.64
N GLY A 131 -4.03 -1.47 -7.61
CA GLY A 131 -5.31 -0.82 -7.45
C GLY A 131 -6.41 -1.83 -7.22
N GLY A 132 -7.42 -1.45 -6.46
CA GLY A 132 -8.52 -2.34 -6.14
C GLY A 132 -9.57 -1.70 -5.24
N PHE A 133 -10.22 -2.52 -4.45
CA PHE A 133 -11.34 -2.13 -3.62
C PHE A 133 -10.93 -1.96 -2.17
N VAL A 134 -11.42 -0.88 -1.58
CA VAL A 134 -11.32 -0.59 -0.16
C VAL A 134 -12.72 -0.52 0.42
N GLN A 135 -12.98 -1.34 1.41
CA GLN A 135 -14.22 -1.31 2.18
C GLN A 135 -13.92 -0.83 3.60
N ARG A 136 -14.64 0.17 4.05
CA ARG A 136 -14.61 0.65 5.43
C ARG A 136 -15.96 0.55 6.07
N ARG A 137 -16.00 0.10 7.32
CA ARG A 137 -17.21 0.04 8.13
C ARG A 137 -16.92 0.31 9.59
N PHE A 138 -17.94 0.75 10.31
CA PHE A 138 -17.89 0.94 11.75
C PHE A 138 -19.22 0.48 12.39
N ASP A 139 -19.16 0.16 13.66
CA ASP A 139 -20.33 -0.29 14.44
C ASP A 139 -20.96 0.90 15.15
N ARG A 140 -22.13 1.32 14.66
CA ARG A 140 -22.88 2.44 15.22
C ARG A 140 -23.29 2.24 16.69
N SER A 141 -23.58 1.01 17.08
CA SER A 141 -24.05 0.72 18.44
C SER A 141 -22.99 0.98 19.51
N LYS A 142 -21.73 1.13 19.10
CA LYS A 142 -20.57 1.39 19.95
C LYS A 142 -20.07 2.81 19.89
N MET A 143 -20.73 3.68 19.12
CA MET A 143 -20.39 5.10 19.08
C MET A 143 -21.00 5.80 20.29
N THR A 144 -20.17 6.57 20.98
CA THR A 144 -20.60 7.49 22.02
C THR A 144 -20.29 8.90 21.52
N THR A 145 -21.32 9.68 21.26
CA THR A 145 -21.22 11.09 20.89
C THR A 145 -21.42 11.98 22.13
N ASN A 146 -21.07 13.26 22.06
CA ASN A 146 -21.32 14.20 23.16
C ASN A 146 -22.82 14.29 23.49
N SER A 147 -23.69 14.25 22.48
CA SER A 147 -25.15 14.25 22.66
C SER A 147 -25.67 13.01 23.38
N THR A 148 -25.07 11.86 23.12
CA THR A 148 -25.40 10.60 23.84
C THR A 148 -24.93 10.68 25.29
N TYR A 149 -23.78 11.30 25.56
CA TYR A 149 -23.24 11.47 26.89
C TYR A 149 -24.10 12.44 27.75
N ASP A 150 -24.60 13.50 27.12
CA ASP A 150 -25.45 14.52 27.79
C ASP A 150 -26.91 14.06 27.91
N GLY A 151 -27.29 12.87 27.50
CA GLY A 151 -28.64 12.33 27.56
C GLY A 151 -29.66 12.97 26.62
N LEU A 152 -29.19 13.77 25.66
CA LEU A 152 -30.01 14.51 24.70
C LEU A 152 -30.43 13.66 23.47
N GLY A 153 -30.07 12.34 23.47
CA GLY A 153 -30.31 11.45 22.34
C GLY A 153 -29.26 11.59 21.25
N ASP A 154 -29.29 10.66 20.32
CA ASP A 154 -28.34 10.56 19.21
C ASP A 154 -28.73 11.56 18.11
N GLY A 155 -28.33 12.84 18.27
CA GLY A 155 -28.58 13.92 17.29
C GLY A 155 -27.76 13.80 16.00
N GLU A 156 -26.81 12.86 15.93
CA GLU A 156 -25.99 12.62 14.74
C GLU A 156 -26.49 11.42 13.96
N SER A 157 -27.09 11.67 12.80
CA SER A 157 -27.53 10.62 11.88
C SER A 157 -26.45 10.30 10.87
N PHE A 158 -25.80 9.14 11.03
CA PHE A 158 -24.89 8.60 10.02
C PHE A 158 -25.67 7.72 9.05
N ASP A 159 -25.90 8.18 7.83
CA ASP A 159 -26.70 7.46 6.84
C ASP A 159 -26.10 6.11 6.42
N LYS A 160 -24.77 5.99 6.43
CA LYS A 160 -24.08 4.77 5.99
C LYS A 160 -23.02 4.32 7.01
N ALA A 161 -23.21 3.12 7.57
CA ALA A 161 -22.23 2.47 8.44
C ALA A 161 -21.09 1.77 7.67
N GLN A 162 -21.21 1.70 6.34
CA GLN A 162 -20.27 1.04 5.44
C GLN A 162 -20.18 1.81 4.14
N TYR A 163 -18.96 1.96 3.62
CA TYR A 163 -18.72 2.49 2.28
C TYR A 163 -17.56 1.76 1.61
N THR A 164 -17.64 1.66 0.28
CA THR A 164 -16.64 1.02 -0.57
C THR A 164 -16.22 2.00 -1.64
N TYR A 165 -14.93 2.05 -1.91
CA TYR A 165 -14.35 2.90 -2.95
C TYR A 165 -13.18 2.20 -3.64
N LEU A 166 -12.76 2.73 -4.79
CA LEU A 166 -11.57 2.30 -5.49
C LEU A 166 -10.38 3.10 -4.97
N ASP A 167 -9.27 2.42 -4.79
CA ASP A 167 -7.98 3.01 -4.45
C ASP A 167 -6.91 2.46 -5.38
N GLY A 168 -5.86 3.23 -5.60
CA GLY A 168 -4.77 2.80 -6.46
C GLY A 168 -3.50 3.59 -6.27
N SER A 169 -2.40 2.94 -6.58
CA SER A 169 -1.05 3.50 -6.48
C SER A 169 -0.18 3.11 -7.67
N VAL A 170 0.77 3.97 -7.98
CA VAL A 170 1.80 3.76 -9.00
C VAL A 170 3.15 3.98 -8.34
N GLY A 171 4.11 3.13 -8.68
CA GLY A 171 5.44 3.25 -8.15
C GLY A 171 6.51 2.93 -9.17
N MET A 172 7.68 3.53 -8.97
CA MET A 172 8.87 3.25 -9.75
C MET A 172 10.04 2.98 -8.81
N SER A 173 10.89 2.03 -9.16
CA SER A 173 12.11 1.77 -8.42
C SER A 173 13.25 1.40 -9.36
N PHE A 174 14.46 1.76 -8.94
CA PHE A 174 15.69 1.34 -9.58
C PHE A 174 16.47 0.48 -8.60
N ASN A 175 16.77 -0.75 -9.01
CA ASN A 175 17.59 -1.69 -8.26
C ASN A 175 18.90 -1.94 -8.98
N SER A 176 20.02 -1.87 -8.26
CA SER A 176 21.35 -2.12 -8.82
C SER A 176 22.22 -2.84 -7.79
N SER A 177 22.77 -3.98 -8.18
CA SER A 177 23.80 -4.66 -7.40
C SER A 177 25.15 -3.96 -7.60
N PHE A 178 25.83 -3.63 -6.52
CA PHE A 178 27.19 -3.03 -6.55
C PHE A 178 28.29 -4.08 -6.66
N ASN A 179 27.94 -5.35 -6.48
CA ASN A 179 28.94 -6.44 -6.47
C ASN A 179 28.70 -7.38 -7.65
N ASP A 180 29.75 -7.68 -8.40
CA ASP A 180 29.73 -8.61 -9.55
C ASP A 180 29.54 -10.09 -9.13
N ASN A 181 29.26 -10.36 -7.84
CA ASN A 181 29.11 -11.71 -7.33
C ASN A 181 27.64 -12.11 -7.31
N PRO A 182 27.20 -13.00 -8.24
CA PRO A 182 25.80 -13.37 -8.38
C PRO A 182 25.21 -14.13 -7.16
N LYS A 183 26.06 -14.48 -6.19
CA LYS A 183 25.65 -15.18 -4.95
C LYS A 183 25.19 -14.25 -3.82
N ASN A 184 25.36 -12.92 -3.97
CA ASN A 184 24.97 -11.94 -2.93
C ASN A 184 23.70 -11.16 -3.30
N ASN A 185 22.87 -11.68 -4.17
CA ASN A 185 21.58 -11.10 -4.48
C ASN A 185 20.54 -11.67 -3.53
N PHE A 186 20.28 -10.89 -2.43
CA PHE A 186 19.17 -11.05 -1.46
C PHE A 186 19.15 -12.32 -0.62
#